data_26d0ea629e4e5a0057b4bf6b6c94cb93
#
_entry.id   26d0ea629e4e5a0057b4bf6b6c94cb93
#
_cell.length_a   1.000
_cell.length_b   1.000
_cell.length_c   1.000
_cell.angle_alpha   90.00
_cell.angle_beta   90.00
_cell.angle_gamma   90.00
#
_symmetry.space_group_name_H-M   'P 1'
#
loop_
_entity.id
_entity.type
_entity.pdbx_description
1 polymer ?
#
loop_
_entity_poly.entity_id
_entity_poly.type
_entity_poly.pdbx_seq_one_letter_code
_entity_poly.pdbx_strand_id
1 'polypeptide(L)'
;MAQVTASTEIRAAPQDVWALMCDVDRYPELSAATDRMVNVPTGEIGVGYVYREYGGLPPFKSESEWRVTEFEPIRRQLHVGDDGMVRLDLSIDLLPTQAGTRLTMTIAMRPRWFIAPVNAILWPLFMRKRAQAAIDQTVANAKRIAESPPRA
;
A
#
# COMPACT_ATOMS: atom_id res chain seq x y z
N MET A 1 -11.19 11.42 10.36
CA MET A 1 -10.80 10.13 9.82
C MET A 1 -9.31 10.14 9.49
N ALA A 2 -8.56 9.19 10.00
CA ALA A 2 -7.11 9.13 9.78
C ALA A 2 -6.81 8.60 8.37
N GLN A 3 -6.34 9.47 7.48
CA GLN A 3 -6.09 9.15 6.09
C GLN A 3 -4.89 9.93 5.57
N VAL A 4 -4.07 9.27 4.76
CA VAL A 4 -2.97 9.90 4.01
C VAL A 4 -3.03 9.46 2.56
N THR A 5 -2.61 10.34 1.66
CA THR A 5 -2.61 10.10 0.21
C THR A 5 -1.29 10.55 -0.38
N ALA A 6 -0.80 9.81 -1.35
CA ALA A 6 0.34 10.21 -2.18
C ALA A 6 0.07 9.89 -3.63
N SER A 7 0.61 10.70 -4.53
CA SER A 7 0.45 10.54 -5.96
C SER A 7 1.76 10.85 -6.68
N THR A 8 2.03 10.12 -7.74
CA THR A 8 3.21 10.39 -8.58
C THR A 8 2.91 10.06 -10.03
N GLU A 9 3.61 10.71 -10.94
CA GLU A 9 3.53 10.40 -12.36
C GLU A 9 4.71 9.51 -12.74
N ILE A 10 4.41 8.36 -13.37
CA ILE A 10 5.37 7.33 -13.72
C ILE A 10 5.47 7.25 -15.24
N ARG A 11 6.70 7.28 -15.77
CA ARG A 11 6.96 7.11 -17.21
C ARG A 11 6.99 5.63 -17.57
N ALA A 12 5.86 4.99 -17.39
CA ALA A 12 5.66 3.60 -17.76
C ALA A 12 4.19 3.41 -18.12
N ALA A 13 3.91 2.42 -18.97
CA ALA A 13 2.56 2.12 -19.39
C ALA A 13 1.72 1.65 -18.19
N PRO A 14 0.39 1.94 -18.18
CA PRO A 14 -0.46 1.48 -17.08
C PRO A 14 -0.38 -0.02 -16.81
N GLN A 15 -0.21 -0.84 -17.85
CA GLN A 15 -0.06 -2.29 -17.71
C GLN A 15 1.18 -2.67 -16.91
N ASP A 16 2.28 -1.96 -17.11
CA ASP A 16 3.55 -2.25 -16.42
C ASP A 16 3.48 -1.81 -14.95
N VAL A 17 2.88 -0.65 -14.68
CA VAL A 17 2.65 -0.18 -13.32
C VAL A 17 1.69 -1.12 -12.59
N TRP A 18 0.64 -1.57 -13.28
CA TRP A 18 -0.32 -2.52 -12.73
C TRP A 18 0.33 -3.85 -12.35
N ALA A 19 1.17 -4.39 -13.24
CA ALA A 19 1.90 -5.62 -12.98
C ALA A 19 2.78 -5.50 -11.74
N LEU A 20 3.44 -4.34 -11.55
CA LEU A 20 4.23 -4.09 -10.35
C LEU A 20 3.35 -4.05 -9.08
N MET A 21 2.19 -3.40 -9.14
CA MET A 21 1.26 -3.33 -8.01
C MET A 21 0.63 -4.68 -7.68
N CYS A 22 0.60 -5.61 -8.62
CA CYS A 22 0.08 -6.96 -8.42
C CYS A 22 1.14 -7.95 -7.90
N ASP A 23 2.40 -7.58 -7.90
CA ASP A 23 3.51 -8.46 -7.49
C ASP A 23 3.71 -8.40 -5.97
N VAL A 24 2.90 -9.16 -5.26
CA VAL A 24 2.86 -9.16 -3.78
C VAL A 24 4.19 -9.59 -3.17
N ASP A 25 4.94 -10.47 -3.84
CA ASP A 25 6.27 -10.90 -3.37
C ASP A 25 7.28 -9.75 -3.29
N ARG A 26 7.06 -8.70 -4.06
CA ARG A 26 7.94 -7.52 -4.09
C ARG A 26 7.51 -6.40 -3.15
N TYR A 27 6.47 -6.59 -2.36
CA TYR A 27 6.01 -5.54 -1.45
C TYR A 27 7.06 -5.05 -0.46
N PRO A 28 7.97 -5.88 0.08
CA PRO A 28 9.06 -5.34 0.92
C PRO A 28 9.98 -4.35 0.19
N GLU A 29 10.14 -4.52 -1.11
CA GLU A 29 10.93 -3.61 -1.95
C GLU A 29 10.14 -2.34 -2.30
N LEU A 30 8.85 -2.47 -2.44
CA LEU A 30 7.92 -1.43 -2.89
C LEU A 30 7.40 -0.57 -1.73
N SER A 31 6.83 -1.21 -0.72
CA SER A 31 6.18 -0.53 0.41
C SER A 31 7.18 -0.17 1.49
N ALA A 32 7.24 1.11 1.85
CA ALA A 32 8.10 1.57 2.93
C ALA A 32 7.67 1.06 4.31
N ALA A 33 6.45 0.58 4.45
CA ALA A 33 5.90 0.04 5.69
C ALA A 33 5.90 -1.49 5.76
N THR A 34 6.43 -2.18 4.75
CA THR A 34 6.49 -3.65 4.70
C THR A 34 7.93 -4.11 4.85
N ASP A 35 8.24 -4.80 5.94
CA ASP A 35 9.60 -5.32 6.18
C ASP A 35 9.82 -6.67 5.48
N ARG A 36 8.84 -7.57 5.55
CA ARG A 36 8.90 -8.88 4.92
C ARG A 36 7.50 -9.47 4.71
N MET A 37 7.39 -10.37 3.75
CA MET A 37 6.17 -11.15 3.57
C MET A 37 6.19 -12.35 4.52
N VAL A 38 5.04 -12.64 5.10
CA VAL A 38 4.85 -13.80 5.99
C VAL A 38 4.20 -14.94 5.21
N ASN A 39 3.19 -14.62 4.40
CA ASN A 39 2.53 -15.61 3.56
C ASN A 39 2.03 -14.95 2.27
N VAL A 40 2.48 -15.49 1.14
CA VAL A 40 2.02 -15.08 -0.19
C VAL A 40 1.49 -16.34 -0.88
N PRO A 41 0.15 -16.48 -1.02
CA PRO A 41 -0.42 -17.61 -1.73
C PRO A 41 0.01 -17.67 -3.19
N THR A 42 0.09 -18.86 -3.74
CA THR A 42 0.28 -19.07 -5.18
C THR A 42 -0.98 -18.68 -5.94
N GLY A 43 -0.83 -18.28 -7.20
CA GLY A 43 -1.94 -17.90 -8.06
C GLY A 43 -2.01 -16.40 -8.29
N GLU A 44 -2.96 -16.02 -9.13
CA GLU A 44 -3.14 -14.62 -9.50
C GLU A 44 -3.88 -13.84 -8.42
N ILE A 45 -3.47 -12.60 -8.22
CA ILE A 45 -4.16 -11.67 -7.33
C ILE A 45 -5.51 -11.27 -7.94
N GLY A 46 -6.51 -11.17 -7.09
CA GLY A 46 -7.86 -10.76 -7.46
C GLY A 46 -8.71 -10.63 -6.23
N VAL A 47 -10.00 -10.37 -6.37
CA VAL A 47 -10.92 -10.27 -5.24
C VAL A 47 -10.89 -11.57 -4.43
N GLY A 48 -10.71 -11.45 -3.12
CA GLY A 48 -10.62 -12.57 -2.20
C GLY A 48 -9.21 -13.09 -1.96
N TYR A 49 -8.20 -12.57 -2.68
CA TYR A 49 -6.80 -12.92 -2.43
C TYR A 49 -6.39 -12.40 -1.05
N VAL A 50 -5.77 -13.27 -0.24
CA VAL A 50 -5.36 -12.97 1.13
C VAL A 50 -3.87 -13.21 1.28
N TYR A 51 -3.14 -12.22 1.74
CA TYR A 51 -1.72 -12.34 2.04
C TYR A 51 -1.43 -11.78 3.43
N ARG A 52 -0.27 -12.12 3.97
CA ARG A 52 0.17 -11.65 5.28
C ARG A 52 1.57 -11.08 5.19
N GLU A 53 1.78 -9.99 5.89
CA GLU A 53 3.06 -9.30 5.95
C GLU A 53 3.42 -8.92 7.38
N TYR A 54 4.69 -8.64 7.60
CA TYR A 54 5.18 -8.02 8.82
C TYR A 54 5.69 -6.64 8.48
N GLY A 55 5.23 -5.64 9.20
CA GLY A 55 5.63 -4.26 9.00
C GLY A 55 4.81 -3.32 9.86
N GLY A 56 4.75 -2.07 9.43
CA GLY A 56 4.05 -0.99 10.10
C GLY A 56 4.94 0.22 10.27
N LEU A 57 4.44 1.19 11.02
CA LEU A 57 5.19 2.41 11.34
C LEU A 57 5.91 2.23 12.67
N PRO A 58 7.25 2.44 12.74
CA PRO A 58 7.97 2.31 14.00
C PRO A 58 7.41 3.25 15.09
N PRO A 59 7.30 2.81 16.34
CA PRO A 59 7.70 1.51 16.87
C PRO A 59 6.61 0.43 16.79
N PHE A 60 5.49 0.69 16.12
CA PHE A 60 4.31 -0.20 16.10
C PHE A 60 4.35 -1.15 14.92
N LYS A 61 5.29 -2.10 14.93
CA LYS A 61 5.40 -3.13 13.90
C LYS A 61 4.73 -4.41 14.33
N SER A 62 3.99 -5.04 13.43
CA SER A 62 3.26 -6.28 13.69
C SER A 62 2.97 -7.04 12.40
N GLU A 63 2.48 -8.27 12.53
CA GLU A 63 1.91 -8.99 11.40
C GLU A 63 0.51 -8.46 11.12
N SER A 64 0.19 -8.32 9.85
CA SER A 64 -1.14 -7.96 9.39
C SER A 64 -1.59 -8.87 8.26
N GLU A 65 -2.88 -9.16 8.25
CA GLU A 65 -3.53 -9.89 7.18
C GLU A 65 -4.23 -8.90 6.26
N TRP A 66 -4.01 -9.07 4.97
CA TRP A 66 -4.60 -8.22 3.95
C TRP A 66 -5.46 -9.03 3.00
N ARG A 67 -6.61 -8.49 2.67
CA ARG A 67 -7.56 -9.08 1.72
C ARG A 67 -7.87 -8.07 0.62
N VAL A 68 -7.77 -8.52 -0.62
CA VAL A 68 -8.19 -7.71 -1.76
C VAL A 68 -9.71 -7.76 -1.85
N THR A 69 -10.35 -6.61 -1.78
CA THR A 69 -11.83 -6.48 -1.79
C THR A 69 -12.37 -5.86 -3.08
N GLU A 70 -11.55 -5.07 -3.78
CA GLU A 70 -11.88 -4.54 -5.10
C GLU A 70 -10.71 -4.77 -6.03
N PHE A 71 -10.98 -5.15 -7.26
CA PHE A 71 -9.97 -5.43 -8.28
C PHE A 71 -10.52 -5.13 -9.66
N GLU A 72 -10.21 -3.95 -10.16
CA GLU A 72 -10.50 -3.52 -11.54
C GLU A 72 -9.18 -3.47 -12.29
N PRO A 73 -8.90 -4.43 -13.18
CA PRO A 73 -7.61 -4.49 -13.87
C PRO A 73 -7.19 -3.16 -14.51
N ILE A 74 -5.95 -2.79 -14.22
CA ILE A 74 -5.26 -1.60 -14.75
C ILE A 74 -5.86 -0.27 -14.25
N ARG A 75 -6.83 -0.33 -13.33
CA ARG A 75 -7.49 0.89 -12.81
C ARG A 75 -7.45 1.03 -11.30
N ARG A 76 -7.89 0.00 -10.58
CA ARG A 76 -8.09 0.14 -9.14
C ARG A 76 -7.97 -1.19 -8.40
N GLN A 77 -7.31 -1.12 -7.26
CA GLN A 77 -7.32 -2.18 -6.25
C GLN A 77 -7.67 -1.58 -4.90
N LEU A 78 -8.41 -2.33 -4.10
CA LEU A 78 -8.61 -2.00 -2.69
C LEU A 78 -8.21 -3.20 -1.85
N HIS A 79 -7.29 -2.96 -0.92
CA HIS A 79 -6.81 -3.96 0.02
C HIS A 79 -7.23 -3.55 1.42
N VAL A 80 -7.81 -4.47 2.17
CA VAL A 80 -8.21 -4.26 3.56
C VAL A 80 -7.28 -5.06 4.46
N GLY A 81 -6.55 -4.36 5.31
CA GLY A 81 -5.61 -4.95 6.26
C GLY A 81 -6.15 -4.92 7.69
N ASP A 82 -5.69 -5.85 8.51
CA ASP A 82 -6.04 -5.93 9.92
C ASP A 82 -4.86 -6.50 10.70
N ASP A 83 -4.39 -5.78 11.69
CA ASP A 83 -3.32 -6.23 12.59
C ASP A 83 -3.84 -6.59 13.99
N GLY A 84 -5.16 -6.63 14.15
CA GLY A 84 -5.84 -6.89 15.43
C GLY A 84 -6.13 -5.63 16.23
N MET A 85 -5.46 -4.52 15.96
CA MET A 85 -5.63 -3.25 16.66
C MET A 85 -6.20 -2.16 15.76
N VAL A 86 -5.78 -2.17 14.50
CA VAL A 86 -6.17 -1.15 13.51
C VAL A 86 -6.60 -1.87 12.23
N ARG A 87 -7.67 -1.38 11.64
CA ARG A 87 -8.08 -1.77 10.30
C ARG A 87 -7.60 -0.74 9.30
N LEU A 88 -7.03 -1.21 8.21
CA LEU A 88 -6.44 -0.37 7.18
C LEU A 88 -7.15 -0.59 5.85
N ASP A 89 -7.48 0.49 5.16
CA ASP A 89 -7.99 0.43 3.79
C ASP A 89 -6.94 1.09 2.89
N LEU A 90 -6.33 0.30 2.02
CA LEU A 90 -5.36 0.78 1.04
C LEU A 90 -5.98 0.75 -0.34
N SER A 91 -6.14 1.92 -0.96
CA SER A 91 -6.52 2.01 -2.36
C SER A 91 -5.32 2.31 -3.25
N ILE A 92 -5.28 1.66 -4.40
CA ILE A 92 -4.28 1.85 -5.44
C ILE A 92 -5.03 2.20 -6.70
N ASP A 93 -4.85 3.43 -7.18
CA ASP A 93 -5.55 3.93 -8.35
C ASP A 93 -4.57 4.31 -9.44
N LEU A 94 -4.82 3.87 -10.66
CA LEU A 94 -4.04 4.19 -11.85
C LEU A 94 -4.86 5.00 -12.83
N LEU A 95 -4.26 6.05 -13.36
CA LEU A 95 -4.86 6.89 -14.40
C LEU A 95 -3.85 7.06 -15.53
N PRO A 96 -4.20 6.70 -16.78
CA PRO A 96 -3.35 6.97 -17.93
C PRO A 96 -3.11 8.46 -18.11
N THR A 97 -1.87 8.84 -18.43
CA THR A 97 -1.48 10.22 -18.73
C THR A 97 -0.68 10.26 -20.03
N GLN A 98 -0.41 11.46 -20.53
CA GLN A 98 0.44 11.62 -21.73
C GLN A 98 1.86 11.10 -21.50
N ALA A 99 2.39 11.25 -20.28
CA ALA A 99 3.74 10.80 -19.93
C ALA A 99 3.80 9.30 -19.57
N GLY A 100 2.66 8.68 -19.25
CA GLY A 100 2.58 7.29 -18.85
C GLY A 100 1.40 7.02 -17.94
N THR A 101 1.63 7.00 -16.63
CA THR A 101 0.62 6.62 -15.64
C THR A 101 0.73 7.50 -14.40
N ARG A 102 -0.40 7.96 -13.89
CA ARG A 102 -0.49 8.55 -12.55
C ARG A 102 -0.90 7.46 -11.58
N LEU A 103 -0.04 7.21 -10.59
CA LEU A 103 -0.32 6.31 -9.49
C LEU A 103 -0.74 7.15 -8.28
N THR A 104 -1.91 6.82 -7.71
CA THR A 104 -2.37 7.42 -6.46
C THR A 104 -2.61 6.31 -5.46
N MET A 105 -2.02 6.44 -4.28
CA MET A 105 -2.21 5.51 -3.18
C MET A 105 -2.79 6.26 -1.99
N THR A 106 -3.82 5.69 -1.39
CA THR A 106 -4.47 6.25 -0.20
C THR A 106 -4.59 5.17 0.86
N ILE A 107 -4.17 5.47 2.07
CA ILE A 107 -4.36 4.58 3.20
C ILE A 107 -5.21 5.28 4.26
N ALA A 108 -6.30 4.62 4.65
CA ALA A 108 -7.18 5.06 5.72
C ALA A 108 -7.05 4.11 6.90
N MET A 109 -6.96 4.65 8.11
CA MET A 109 -6.79 3.87 9.34
C MET A 109 -8.06 3.97 10.18
N ARG A 110 -8.58 2.82 10.61
CA ARG A 110 -9.72 2.72 11.51
C ARG A 110 -9.30 1.95 12.75
N PRO A 111 -8.93 2.66 13.85
CA PRO A 111 -8.58 1.98 15.10
C PRO A 111 -9.78 1.27 15.69
N ARG A 112 -9.55 0.11 16.29
CA ARG A 112 -10.59 -0.56 17.05
C ARG A 112 -10.98 0.27 18.28
N TRP A 113 -12.20 0.10 18.77
CA TRP A 113 -12.77 0.94 19.82
C TRP A 113 -11.88 1.06 21.07
N PHE A 114 -11.20 -0.03 21.45
CA PHE A 114 -10.38 -0.05 22.67
C PHE A 114 -9.06 0.72 22.55
N ILE A 115 -8.57 1.02 21.34
CA ILE A 115 -7.38 1.85 21.14
C ILE A 115 -7.73 3.21 20.52
N ALA A 116 -8.96 3.44 20.16
CA ALA A 116 -9.39 4.67 19.51
C ALA A 116 -9.02 5.93 20.30
N PRO A 117 -9.19 5.98 21.65
CA PRO A 117 -8.79 7.16 22.42
C PRO A 117 -7.28 7.44 22.35
N VAL A 118 -6.45 6.40 22.41
CA VAL A 118 -4.99 6.52 22.31
C VAL A 118 -4.60 6.98 20.92
N ASN A 119 -5.20 6.39 19.91
CA ASN A 119 -4.93 6.76 18.51
C ASN A 119 -5.34 8.20 18.21
N ALA A 120 -6.43 8.69 18.81
CA ALA A 120 -6.88 10.08 18.63
C ALA A 120 -5.82 11.10 19.09
N ILE A 121 -4.97 10.69 20.04
CA ILE A 121 -3.85 11.51 20.51
C ILE A 121 -2.59 11.28 19.67
N LEU A 122 -2.24 10.02 19.41
CA LEU A 122 -1.02 9.65 18.71
C LEU A 122 -1.04 10.05 17.23
N TRP A 123 -2.21 9.96 16.59
CA TRP A 123 -2.31 10.24 15.17
C TRP A 123 -1.86 11.65 14.78
N PRO A 124 -2.47 12.72 15.33
CA PRO A 124 -2.07 14.08 14.95
C PRO A 124 -0.67 14.47 15.39
N LEU A 125 -0.16 13.88 16.49
CA LEU A 125 1.13 14.26 17.05
C LEU A 125 2.31 13.54 16.39
N PHE A 126 2.16 12.24 16.06
CA PHE A 126 3.29 11.42 15.61
C PHE A 126 3.00 10.61 14.35
N MET A 127 1.87 9.92 14.32
CA MET A 127 1.62 8.88 13.31
C MET A 127 1.33 9.45 11.93
N ARG A 128 0.64 10.57 11.85
CA ARG A 128 0.27 11.17 10.56
C ARG A 128 1.49 11.51 9.70
N LYS A 129 2.49 12.13 10.29
CA LYS A 129 3.73 12.47 9.58
C LYS A 129 4.45 11.23 9.09
N ARG A 130 4.52 10.21 9.93
CA ARG A 130 5.18 8.94 9.58
C ARG A 130 4.42 8.19 8.51
N ALA A 131 3.09 8.16 8.60
CA ALA A 131 2.25 7.55 7.59
C ALA A 131 2.38 8.28 6.24
N GLN A 132 2.37 9.59 6.26
CA GLN A 132 2.56 10.39 5.04
C GLN A 132 3.94 10.15 4.43
N ALA A 133 4.99 10.16 5.23
CA ALA A 133 6.34 9.88 4.76
C ALA A 133 6.46 8.47 4.16
N ALA A 134 5.81 7.48 4.78
CA ALA A 134 5.83 6.10 4.29
C ALA A 134 5.12 5.97 2.95
N ILE A 135 3.95 6.58 2.78
CA ILE A 135 3.22 6.48 1.51
C ILE A 135 3.90 7.30 0.40
N ASP A 136 4.49 8.45 0.74
CA ASP A 136 5.29 9.23 -0.20
C ASP A 136 6.49 8.41 -0.70
N GLN A 137 7.18 7.71 0.21
CA GLN A 137 8.30 6.85 -0.15
C GLN A 137 7.84 5.65 -0.98
N THR A 138 6.68 5.10 -0.69
CA THR A 138 6.12 3.97 -1.43
C THR A 138 5.85 4.34 -2.89
N VAL A 139 5.20 5.47 -3.15
CA VAL A 139 4.97 5.90 -4.54
C VAL A 139 6.29 6.26 -5.24
N ALA A 140 7.26 6.81 -4.52
CA ALA A 140 8.59 7.08 -5.06
C ALA A 140 9.33 5.79 -5.43
N ASN A 141 9.23 4.74 -4.61
CA ASN A 141 9.78 3.42 -4.90
C ASN A 141 9.13 2.82 -6.14
N ALA A 142 7.80 2.90 -6.25
CA ALA A 142 7.06 2.42 -7.41
C ALA A 142 7.54 3.10 -8.70
N LYS A 143 7.69 4.42 -8.65
CA LYS A 143 8.21 5.20 -9.78
C LYS A 143 9.61 4.75 -10.16
N ARG A 144 10.51 4.66 -9.20
CA ARG A 144 11.89 4.24 -9.44
C ARG A 144 11.96 2.84 -10.07
N ILE A 145 11.21 1.90 -9.52
CA ILE A 145 11.21 0.52 -10.01
C ILE A 145 10.59 0.43 -11.42
N ALA A 146 9.43 1.05 -11.63
CA ALA A 146 8.74 1.00 -12.91
C ALA A 146 9.49 1.71 -14.04
N GLU A 147 10.26 2.76 -13.72
CA GLU A 147 11.04 3.51 -14.69
C GLU A 147 12.44 2.92 -14.92
N SER A 148 12.84 1.94 -14.10
CA SER A 148 14.14 1.28 -14.27
C SER A 148 14.13 0.34 -15.47
N PRO A 149 15.27 0.19 -16.19
CA PRO A 149 15.35 -0.79 -17.28
C PRO A 149 15.08 -2.21 -16.74
N PRO A 150 14.44 -3.09 -17.53
CA PRO A 150 14.26 -4.47 -17.11
C PRO A 150 15.60 -5.12 -16.81
N ARG A 151 15.68 -5.84 -15.69
CA ARG A 151 16.89 -6.63 -15.37
C ARG A 151 17.06 -7.74 -16.40
N ALA A 152 18.22 -7.77 -16.98
CA ALA A 152 18.61 -8.82 -17.90
C ALA A 152 18.73 -10.17 -17.17
#